data_25379cd5bcb789609251f394556a3394
#
_entry.id   25379cd5bcb789609251f394556a3394
#
_cell.length_a   1.000
_cell.length_b   1.000
_cell.length_c   1.000
_cell.angle_alpha   90.00
_cell.angle_beta   90.00
_cell.angle_gamma   90.00
#
_symmetry.space_group_name_H-M   'P 1'
#
loop_
_entity.id
_entity.type
_entity.pdbx_description
1 polymer ?
#
loop_
_entity_poly.entity_id
_entity_poly.type
_entity_poly.pdbx_seq_one_letter_code
_entity_poly.pdbx_strand_id
1 'polypeptide(L)'
;MLRTFARAVQAVAPDATEGPISILEARRTVVTAFIVAGACALLSISIILFITLRRISDVLLTLIPLLMAGVVTLEICVLIGMPLNFANIIALPLLLGVGVAFKIYYIMAWREGQTNLLQSVLTRAVTFSACTTATAFGSLWFSSHPGTSSMGKLLAISLMTTMAAAAFFQPILMGKPRQLLKDALKD
;
A
#
# COMPACT_ATOMS: atom_id res chain seq x y z
N MET A 1 -29.76 5.68 -11.25
CA MET A 1 -31.00 4.89 -11.21
C MET A 1 -31.25 4.23 -9.86
N LEU A 2 -30.37 3.35 -9.35
CA LEU A 2 -30.56 2.66 -8.05
C LEU A 2 -30.78 3.60 -6.84
N ARG A 3 -30.04 4.73 -6.76
CA ARG A 3 -30.20 5.71 -5.66
C ARG A 3 -31.55 6.46 -5.68
N THR A 4 -32.11 6.67 -6.86
CA THR A 4 -33.42 7.32 -7.02
C THR A 4 -34.52 6.36 -6.66
N PHE A 5 -34.37 5.08 -7.05
CA PHE A 5 -35.26 4.00 -6.67
C PHE A 5 -35.26 3.77 -5.15
N ALA A 6 -34.06 3.67 -4.53
CA ALA A 6 -33.93 3.48 -3.08
C ALA A 6 -34.61 4.61 -2.29
N ARG A 7 -34.45 5.89 -2.69
CA ARG A 7 -35.14 7.02 -2.06
C ARG A 7 -36.65 6.97 -2.24
N ALA A 8 -37.13 6.57 -3.41
CA ALA A 8 -38.58 6.45 -3.67
C ALA A 8 -39.21 5.34 -2.82
N VAL A 9 -38.53 4.22 -2.66
CA VAL A 9 -39.00 3.09 -1.84
C VAL A 9 -39.02 3.46 -0.35
N GLN A 10 -37.93 4.10 0.15
CA GLN A 10 -37.84 4.54 1.56
C GLN A 10 -38.84 5.65 1.90
N ALA A 11 -39.26 6.46 0.93
CA ALA A 11 -40.31 7.46 1.12
C ALA A 11 -41.70 6.84 1.35
N VAL A 12 -41.93 5.63 0.83
CA VAL A 12 -43.23 4.91 0.96
C VAL A 12 -43.17 3.87 2.07
N ALA A 13 -42.02 3.23 2.28
CA ALA A 13 -41.80 2.22 3.28
C ALA A 13 -40.47 2.47 3.99
N PRO A 14 -40.45 3.25 5.10
CA PRO A 14 -39.23 3.61 5.84
C PRO A 14 -38.40 2.42 6.35
N ASP A 15 -39.12 1.30 6.63
CA ASP A 15 -38.52 0.07 7.16
C ASP A 15 -38.11 -0.93 6.07
N ALA A 16 -38.15 -0.54 4.79
CA ALA A 16 -37.73 -1.40 3.70
C ALA A 16 -36.16 -1.52 3.68
N THR A 17 -35.67 -2.60 4.29
CA THR A 17 -34.23 -2.88 4.43
C THR A 17 -33.77 -4.04 3.55
N GLU A 18 -34.62 -4.62 2.73
CA GLU A 18 -34.29 -5.81 1.94
C GLU A 18 -33.74 -5.52 0.55
N GLY A 19 -32.76 -6.34 0.13
CA GLY A 19 -32.23 -6.42 -1.22
C GLY A 19 -31.33 -5.24 -1.63
N PRO A 20 -31.67 -4.48 -2.69
CA PRO A 20 -30.78 -3.49 -3.29
C PRO A 20 -30.39 -2.33 -2.37
N ILE A 21 -31.22 -2.00 -1.36
CA ILE A 21 -31.00 -0.89 -0.42
C ILE A 21 -29.93 -1.27 0.59
N SER A 22 -30.02 -2.45 1.19
CA SER A 22 -29.03 -2.96 2.15
C SER A 22 -27.65 -3.15 1.50
N ILE A 23 -27.60 -3.58 0.24
CA ILE A 23 -26.35 -3.70 -0.53
C ILE A 23 -25.71 -2.32 -0.78
N LEU A 24 -26.51 -1.30 -1.07
CA LEU A 24 -26.01 0.05 -1.30
C LEU A 24 -25.46 0.70 -0.01
N GLU A 25 -26.14 0.50 1.11
CA GLU A 25 -25.72 0.99 2.43
C GLU A 25 -24.47 0.24 2.92
N ALA A 26 -24.44 -1.08 2.78
CA ALA A 26 -23.29 -1.90 3.10
C ALA A 26 -22.05 -1.46 2.28
N ARG A 27 -22.20 -1.21 0.98
CA ARG A 27 -21.12 -0.68 0.14
C ARG A 27 -20.57 0.65 0.66
N ARG A 28 -21.46 1.57 1.02
CA ARG A 28 -21.06 2.89 1.50
C ARG A 28 -20.35 2.81 2.85
N THR A 29 -20.87 2.00 3.76
CA THR A 29 -20.28 1.78 5.09
C THR A 29 -18.89 1.16 4.98
N VAL A 30 -18.71 0.15 4.12
CA VAL A 30 -17.42 -0.50 3.93
C VAL A 30 -16.40 0.43 3.29
N VAL A 31 -16.78 1.19 2.26
CA VAL A 31 -15.85 2.17 1.64
C VAL A 31 -15.43 3.24 2.65
N THR A 32 -16.37 3.74 3.46
CA THR A 32 -16.06 4.72 4.51
C THR A 32 -15.13 4.13 5.57
N ALA A 33 -15.44 2.93 6.07
CA ALA A 33 -14.60 2.24 7.04
C ALA A 33 -13.18 2.00 6.49
N PHE A 34 -13.07 1.66 5.20
CA PHE A 34 -11.80 1.47 4.53
C PHE A 34 -10.98 2.77 4.45
N ILE A 35 -11.60 3.90 4.05
CA ILE A 35 -10.92 5.21 4.00
C ILE A 35 -10.43 5.59 5.40
N VAL A 36 -11.26 5.42 6.43
CA VAL A 36 -10.89 5.70 7.82
C VAL A 36 -9.74 4.79 8.26
N ALA A 37 -9.83 3.49 8.02
CA ALA A 37 -8.76 2.54 8.35
C ALA A 37 -7.45 2.85 7.62
N GLY A 38 -7.51 3.20 6.33
CA GLY A 38 -6.35 3.63 5.55
C GLY A 38 -5.72 4.92 6.08
N ALA A 39 -6.54 5.90 6.43
CA ALA A 39 -6.08 7.16 7.02
C ALA A 39 -5.44 6.94 8.42
N CYS A 40 -6.06 6.13 9.27
CA CYS A 40 -5.50 5.75 10.56
C CYS A 40 -4.17 4.98 10.41
N ALA A 41 -4.09 4.06 9.46
CA ALA A 41 -2.86 3.33 9.16
C ALA A 41 -1.75 4.28 8.72
N LEU A 42 -2.02 5.18 7.75
CA LEU A 42 -1.05 6.17 7.29
C LEU A 42 -0.60 7.10 8.41
N LEU A 43 -1.52 7.56 9.26
CA LEU A 43 -1.19 8.41 10.39
C LEU A 43 -0.29 7.66 11.39
N SER A 44 -0.65 6.46 11.77
CA SER A 44 0.12 5.62 12.70
C SER A 44 1.52 5.31 12.14
N ILE A 45 1.61 4.93 10.87
CA ILE A 45 2.88 4.71 10.17
C ILE A 45 3.73 5.98 10.16
N SER A 46 3.13 7.14 9.87
CA SER A 46 3.84 8.42 9.85
C SER A 46 4.40 8.80 11.21
N ILE A 47 3.63 8.57 12.28
CA ILE A 47 4.07 8.80 13.67
C ILE A 47 5.24 7.87 14.02
N ILE A 48 5.13 6.57 13.75
CA ILE A 48 6.18 5.59 14.03
C ILE A 48 7.45 5.93 13.25
N LEU A 49 7.33 6.26 11.96
CA LEU A 49 8.45 6.67 11.13
C LEU A 49 9.10 7.96 11.66
N PHE A 50 8.30 8.93 12.11
CA PHE A 50 8.81 10.17 12.66
C PHE A 50 9.59 9.94 13.97
N ILE A 51 9.09 9.10 14.86
CA ILE A 51 9.77 8.72 16.10
C ILE A 51 11.11 8.02 15.76
N THR A 52 11.12 7.12 14.80
CA THR A 52 12.29 6.32 14.42
C THR A 52 13.33 7.15 13.65
N LEU A 53 12.90 7.89 12.65
CA LEU A 53 13.79 8.63 11.74
C LEU A 53 14.13 10.03 12.27
N ARG A 54 13.28 10.61 13.12
CA ARG A 54 13.43 11.96 13.73
C ARG A 54 13.64 13.10 12.71
N ARG A 55 13.28 12.89 11.43
CA ARG A 55 13.39 13.86 10.35
C ARG A 55 12.23 13.73 9.39
N ILE A 56 11.52 14.82 9.17
CA ILE A 56 10.36 14.86 8.26
C ILE A 56 10.77 14.49 6.83
N SER A 57 11.93 14.94 6.36
CA SER A 57 12.43 14.59 5.02
C SER A 57 12.54 13.09 4.80
N ASP A 58 13.04 12.34 5.79
CA ASP A 58 13.24 10.89 5.69
C ASP A 58 11.89 10.15 5.76
N VAL A 59 10.93 10.69 6.52
CA VAL A 59 9.55 10.21 6.52
C VAL A 59 8.92 10.39 5.15
N LEU A 60 9.04 11.56 4.53
CA LEU A 60 8.53 11.82 3.18
C LEU A 60 9.21 10.95 2.12
N LEU A 61 10.53 10.75 2.19
CA LEU A 61 11.27 9.85 1.31
C LEU A 61 10.81 8.38 1.42
N THR A 62 10.19 7.99 2.52
CA THR A 62 9.60 6.67 2.72
C THR A 62 8.14 6.64 2.23
N LEU A 63 7.35 7.67 2.58
CA LEU A 63 5.91 7.70 2.28
C LEU A 63 5.61 7.96 0.81
N ILE A 64 6.37 8.84 0.12
CA ILE A 64 6.13 9.15 -1.29
C ILE A 64 6.22 7.88 -2.17
N PRO A 65 7.30 7.07 -2.13
CA PRO A 65 7.36 5.83 -2.88
C PRO A 65 6.29 4.81 -2.47
N LEU A 66 5.86 4.84 -1.20
CA LEU A 66 4.80 3.95 -0.71
C LEU A 66 3.45 4.30 -1.34
N LEU A 67 3.08 5.57 -1.34
CA LEU A 67 1.83 6.04 -1.93
C LEU A 67 1.83 5.85 -3.45
N MET A 68 2.97 6.11 -4.10
CA MET A 68 3.14 5.83 -5.54
C MET A 68 2.91 4.35 -5.86
N ALA A 69 3.47 3.44 -5.07
CA ALA A 69 3.23 2.01 -5.25
C ALA A 69 1.74 1.64 -5.08
N GLY A 70 1.05 2.29 -4.14
CA GLY A 70 -0.39 2.14 -3.96
C GLY A 70 -1.19 2.59 -5.19
N VAL A 71 -0.88 3.78 -5.72
CA VAL A 71 -1.52 4.31 -6.94
C VAL A 71 -1.28 3.40 -8.13
N VAL A 72 -0.03 3.00 -8.40
CA VAL A 72 0.32 2.08 -9.49
C VAL A 72 -0.38 0.74 -9.34
N THR A 73 -0.52 0.22 -8.11
CA THR A 73 -1.28 -1.01 -7.85
C THR A 73 -2.74 -0.85 -8.28
N LEU A 74 -3.39 0.26 -7.92
CA LEU A 74 -4.77 0.54 -8.31
C LEU A 74 -4.91 0.71 -9.83
N GLU A 75 -3.97 1.38 -10.49
CA GLU A 75 -3.94 1.51 -11.95
C GLU A 75 -3.84 0.14 -12.63
N ILE A 76 -2.94 -0.73 -12.17
CA ILE A 76 -2.84 -2.10 -12.68
C ILE A 76 -4.16 -2.85 -12.50
N CYS A 77 -4.81 -2.72 -11.34
CA CYS A 77 -6.12 -3.35 -11.09
C CYS A 77 -7.18 -2.88 -12.11
N VAL A 78 -7.20 -1.59 -12.42
CA VAL A 78 -8.11 -1.04 -13.43
C VAL A 78 -7.79 -1.59 -14.83
N LEU A 79 -6.51 -1.63 -15.21
CA LEU A 79 -6.05 -2.12 -16.53
C LEU A 79 -6.40 -3.60 -16.75
N ILE A 80 -6.29 -4.44 -15.71
CA ILE A 80 -6.64 -5.87 -15.80
C ILE A 80 -8.14 -6.14 -15.58
N GLY A 81 -8.95 -5.09 -15.43
CA GLY A 81 -10.39 -5.21 -15.22
C GLY A 81 -10.77 -5.87 -13.89
N MET A 82 -9.92 -5.78 -12.86
CA MET A 82 -10.19 -6.36 -11.54
C MET A 82 -11.00 -5.40 -10.68
N PRO A 83 -12.30 -5.69 -10.42
CA PRO A 83 -13.12 -4.82 -9.59
C PRO A 83 -12.68 -4.89 -8.13
N LEU A 84 -12.70 -3.75 -7.45
CA LEU A 84 -12.53 -3.70 -6.01
C LEU A 84 -13.79 -4.26 -5.34
N ASN A 85 -13.60 -5.26 -4.51
CA ASN A 85 -14.65 -5.89 -3.70
C ASN A 85 -14.31 -5.82 -2.20
N PHE A 86 -15.22 -6.26 -1.34
CA PHE A 86 -15.02 -6.20 0.11
C PHE A 86 -13.80 -6.96 0.60
N ALA A 87 -13.42 -8.06 -0.06
CA ALA A 87 -12.29 -8.87 0.35
C ALA A 87 -10.95 -8.21 -0.05
N ASN A 88 -10.84 -7.70 -1.28
CA ASN A 88 -9.59 -7.14 -1.77
C ASN A 88 -9.33 -5.70 -1.27
N ILE A 89 -10.36 -4.94 -0.93
CA ILE A 89 -10.21 -3.62 -0.31
C ILE A 89 -9.38 -3.68 0.97
N ILE A 90 -9.55 -4.71 1.81
CA ILE A 90 -8.80 -4.90 3.06
C ILE A 90 -7.29 -5.04 2.80
N ALA A 91 -6.90 -5.50 1.62
CA ALA A 91 -5.50 -5.68 1.25
C ALA A 91 -4.70 -4.35 1.17
N LEU A 92 -5.35 -3.21 0.89
CA LEU A 92 -4.67 -1.93 0.73
C LEU A 92 -4.05 -1.38 2.03
N PRO A 93 -4.73 -1.35 3.20
CA PRO A 93 -4.09 -1.01 4.46
C PRO A 93 -2.95 -1.97 4.84
N LEU A 94 -3.11 -3.27 4.55
CA LEU A 94 -2.06 -4.27 4.77
C LEU A 94 -0.83 -3.98 3.89
N LEU A 95 -1.02 -3.58 2.64
CA LEU A 95 0.04 -3.15 1.74
C LEU A 95 0.85 -2.00 2.35
N LEU A 96 0.20 -1.00 2.93
CA LEU A 96 0.87 0.14 3.54
C LEU A 96 1.80 -0.32 4.66
N GLY A 97 1.36 -1.23 5.53
CA GLY A 97 2.16 -1.76 6.63
C GLY A 97 3.37 -2.56 6.15
N VAL A 98 3.17 -3.52 5.26
CA VAL A 98 4.26 -4.35 4.70
C VAL A 98 5.19 -3.51 3.82
N GLY A 99 4.62 -2.59 3.03
CA GLY A 99 5.38 -1.73 2.13
C GLY A 99 6.36 -0.81 2.83
N VAL A 100 6.02 -0.30 4.02
CA VAL A 100 6.94 0.50 4.85
C VAL A 100 8.15 -0.30 5.27
N ALA A 101 7.98 -1.57 5.63
CA ALA A 101 9.09 -2.42 6.07
C ALA A 101 10.20 -2.51 5.02
N PHE A 102 9.85 -2.65 3.74
CA PHE A 102 10.85 -2.67 2.67
C PHE A 102 11.58 -1.33 2.52
N LYS A 103 10.85 -0.23 2.67
CA LYS A 103 11.38 1.13 2.43
C LYS A 103 12.29 1.63 3.55
N ILE A 104 11.99 1.28 4.80
CA ILE A 104 12.79 1.71 5.94
C ILE A 104 14.21 1.16 5.89
N TYR A 105 14.39 -0.07 5.38
CA TYR A 105 15.72 -0.65 5.19
C TYR A 105 16.59 0.18 4.26
N TYR A 106 16.05 0.66 3.13
CA TYR A 106 16.79 1.51 2.20
C TYR A 106 17.14 2.88 2.81
N ILE A 107 16.21 3.50 3.56
CA ILE A 107 16.48 4.76 4.26
C ILE A 107 17.60 4.60 5.29
N MET A 108 17.58 3.51 6.07
CA MET A 108 18.61 3.26 7.08
C MET A 108 19.98 3.05 6.44
N ALA A 109 20.06 2.21 5.41
CA ALA A 109 21.31 1.98 4.67
C ALA A 109 21.86 3.26 4.01
N TRP A 110 20.98 4.10 3.44
CA TRP A 110 21.38 5.39 2.87
C TRP A 110 21.89 6.36 3.95
N ARG A 111 21.29 6.37 5.13
CA ARG A 111 21.77 7.17 6.27
C ARG A 111 23.14 6.73 6.77
N GLU A 112 23.44 5.44 6.68
CA GLU A 112 24.75 4.84 7.00
C GLU A 112 25.82 5.08 5.92
N GLY A 113 25.48 5.77 4.83
CA GLY A 113 26.41 6.13 3.77
C GLY A 113 26.59 5.11 2.65
N GLN A 114 25.74 4.06 2.58
CA GLN A 114 25.80 3.08 1.49
C GLN A 114 25.43 3.72 0.15
N THR A 115 26.30 3.57 -0.86
CA THR A 115 26.13 4.18 -2.18
C THR A 115 25.51 3.24 -3.21
N ASN A 116 25.87 1.96 -3.20
CA ASN A 116 25.44 0.97 -4.20
C ASN A 116 24.27 0.12 -3.68
N LEU A 117 23.18 0.78 -3.29
CA LEU A 117 22.04 0.11 -2.66
C LEU A 117 21.48 -1.04 -3.50
N LEU A 118 21.38 -0.88 -4.84
CA LEU A 118 20.84 -1.90 -5.73
C LEU A 118 21.67 -3.19 -5.77
N GLN A 119 22.99 -3.10 -5.59
CA GLN A 119 23.90 -4.24 -5.60
C GLN A 119 24.20 -4.79 -4.20
N SER A 120 23.62 -4.18 -3.18
CA SER A 120 23.89 -4.53 -1.79
C SER A 120 23.25 -5.87 -1.40
N VAL A 121 23.81 -6.51 -0.37
CA VAL A 121 23.23 -7.67 0.28
C VAL A 121 21.82 -7.36 0.81
N LEU A 122 21.60 -6.11 1.23
CA LEU A 122 20.32 -5.60 1.68
C LEU A 122 19.25 -5.76 0.59
N THR A 123 19.52 -5.30 -0.64
CA THR A 123 18.55 -5.41 -1.74
C THR A 123 18.22 -6.87 -2.05
N ARG A 124 19.21 -7.75 -2.01
CA ARG A 124 18.96 -9.19 -2.19
C ARG A 124 18.05 -9.73 -1.08
N ALA A 125 18.33 -9.41 0.18
CA ALA A 125 17.53 -9.86 1.32
C ALA A 125 16.09 -9.34 1.24
N VAL A 126 15.91 -8.05 0.93
CA VAL A 126 14.58 -7.43 0.78
C VAL A 126 13.82 -8.04 -0.41
N THR A 127 14.51 -8.30 -1.53
CA THR A 127 13.90 -8.95 -2.71
C THR A 127 13.44 -10.37 -2.39
N PHE A 128 14.26 -11.18 -1.74
CA PHE A 128 13.85 -12.52 -1.33
C PHE A 128 12.68 -12.51 -0.35
N SER A 129 12.70 -11.58 0.62
CA SER A 129 11.58 -11.40 1.56
C SER A 129 10.31 -10.96 0.84
N ALA A 130 10.40 -10.04 -0.12
CA ALA A 130 9.25 -9.62 -0.91
C ALA A 130 8.70 -10.75 -1.78
N CYS A 131 9.58 -11.52 -2.43
CA CYS A 131 9.18 -12.67 -3.25
C CYS A 131 8.51 -13.77 -2.42
N THR A 132 9.06 -14.12 -1.25
CA THR A 132 8.44 -15.10 -0.34
C THR A 132 7.06 -14.63 0.12
N THR A 133 6.94 -13.38 0.52
CA THR A 133 5.67 -12.80 0.96
C THR A 133 4.66 -12.73 -0.19
N ALA A 134 5.11 -12.32 -1.39
CA ALA A 134 4.27 -12.29 -2.58
C ALA A 134 3.79 -13.70 -2.99
N THR A 135 4.65 -14.72 -2.86
CA THR A 135 4.28 -16.11 -3.11
C THR A 135 3.26 -16.60 -2.08
N ALA A 136 3.47 -16.30 -0.80
CA ALA A 136 2.55 -16.69 0.27
C ALA A 136 1.16 -16.08 0.07
N PHE A 137 1.06 -14.78 -0.18
CA PHE A 137 -0.23 -14.14 -0.47
C PHE A 137 -0.75 -14.49 -1.86
N GLY A 138 0.14 -14.64 -2.85
CA GLY A 138 -0.20 -15.04 -4.21
C GLY A 138 -0.81 -16.44 -4.29
N SER A 139 -0.49 -17.34 -3.33
CA SER A 139 -1.11 -18.66 -3.25
C SER A 139 -2.64 -18.60 -3.06
N LEU A 140 -3.13 -17.51 -2.43
CA LEU A 140 -4.57 -17.27 -2.29
C LEU A 140 -5.27 -17.06 -3.64
N TRP A 141 -4.55 -16.70 -4.69
CA TRP A 141 -5.08 -16.57 -6.05
C TRP A 141 -5.72 -17.88 -6.56
N PHE A 142 -5.16 -19.00 -6.15
CA PHE A 142 -5.67 -20.33 -6.53
C PHE A 142 -6.87 -20.79 -5.69
N SER A 143 -7.36 -19.95 -4.77
CA SER A 143 -8.55 -20.24 -3.99
C SER A 143 -9.80 -20.34 -4.88
N SER A 144 -10.64 -21.33 -4.62
CA SER A 144 -11.95 -21.49 -5.26
C SER A 144 -12.95 -20.38 -4.85
N HIS A 145 -12.69 -19.67 -3.74
CA HIS A 145 -13.53 -18.58 -3.26
C HIS A 145 -13.17 -17.27 -3.98
N PRO A 146 -14.11 -16.64 -4.71
CA PRO A 146 -13.81 -15.47 -5.55
C PRO A 146 -13.21 -14.27 -4.76
N GLY A 147 -13.69 -14.03 -3.55
CA GLY A 147 -13.19 -12.97 -2.68
C GLY A 147 -11.73 -13.19 -2.27
N THR A 148 -11.40 -14.41 -1.83
CA THR A 148 -10.03 -14.78 -1.44
C THR A 148 -9.09 -14.75 -2.63
N SER A 149 -9.51 -15.24 -3.79
CA SER A 149 -8.74 -15.20 -5.04
C SER A 149 -8.42 -13.75 -5.45
N SER A 150 -9.41 -12.86 -5.43
CA SER A 150 -9.18 -11.45 -5.79
C SER A 150 -8.29 -10.72 -4.78
N MET A 151 -8.39 -11.05 -3.49
CA MET A 151 -7.50 -10.52 -2.44
C MET A 151 -6.04 -10.98 -2.68
N GLY A 152 -5.84 -12.27 -2.99
CA GLY A 152 -4.52 -12.81 -3.30
C GLY A 152 -3.87 -12.14 -4.51
N LYS A 153 -4.63 -11.91 -5.57
CA LYS A 153 -4.19 -11.16 -6.77
C LYS A 153 -3.73 -9.75 -6.41
N LEU A 154 -4.56 -9.02 -5.68
CA LEU A 154 -4.24 -7.65 -5.28
C LEU A 154 -2.98 -7.59 -4.42
N LEU A 155 -2.86 -8.47 -3.43
CA LEU A 155 -1.69 -8.53 -2.54
C LEU A 155 -0.41 -8.89 -3.31
N ALA A 156 -0.44 -9.85 -4.21
CA ALA A 156 0.72 -10.20 -5.03
C ALA A 156 1.17 -9.02 -5.91
N ILE A 157 0.25 -8.38 -6.63
CA ILE A 157 0.54 -7.21 -7.47
C ILE A 157 1.08 -6.07 -6.61
N SER A 158 0.45 -5.77 -5.49
CA SER A 158 0.83 -4.66 -4.61
C SER A 158 2.20 -4.85 -3.97
N LEU A 159 2.57 -6.08 -3.62
CA LEU A 159 3.91 -6.38 -3.10
C LEU A 159 4.98 -6.21 -4.17
N MET A 160 4.71 -6.65 -5.40
CA MET A 160 5.64 -6.47 -6.53
C MET A 160 5.83 -4.98 -6.87
N THR A 161 4.75 -4.20 -6.96
CA THR A 161 4.84 -2.76 -7.20
C THR A 161 5.54 -2.01 -6.06
N THR A 162 5.29 -2.42 -4.82
CA THR A 162 5.95 -1.84 -3.64
C THR A 162 7.44 -2.15 -3.62
N MET A 163 7.82 -3.38 -3.96
CA MET A 163 9.23 -3.78 -4.09
C MET A 163 9.92 -3.00 -5.21
N ALA A 164 9.29 -2.89 -6.37
CA ALA A 164 9.81 -2.10 -7.49
C ALA A 164 9.99 -0.63 -7.11
N ALA A 165 9.00 -0.04 -6.42
CA ALA A 165 9.11 1.34 -5.93
C ALA A 165 10.23 1.51 -4.89
N ALA A 166 10.46 0.54 -4.02
CA ALA A 166 11.54 0.57 -3.05
C ALA A 166 12.92 0.40 -3.70
N ALA A 167 13.05 -0.49 -4.69
CA ALA A 167 14.32 -0.78 -5.34
C ALA A 167 14.74 0.28 -6.35
N PHE A 168 13.80 0.80 -7.15
CA PHE A 168 14.12 1.71 -8.26
C PHE A 168 13.80 3.17 -7.94
N PHE A 169 12.62 3.46 -7.45
CA PHE A 169 12.16 4.84 -7.28
C PHE A 169 12.77 5.49 -6.02
N GLN A 170 12.83 4.75 -4.91
CA GLN A 170 13.32 5.31 -3.64
C GLN A 170 14.80 5.71 -3.67
N PRO A 171 15.76 4.92 -4.23
CA PRO A 171 17.16 5.34 -4.33
C PRO A 171 17.35 6.58 -5.19
N ILE A 172 16.58 6.73 -6.27
CA ILE A 172 16.62 7.94 -7.12
C ILE A 172 16.18 9.17 -6.32
N LEU A 173 15.12 9.05 -5.53
CA LEU A 173 14.57 10.13 -4.72
C LEU A 173 15.50 10.53 -3.57
N MET A 174 16.24 9.57 -2.98
CA MET A 174 17.19 9.82 -1.90
C MET A 174 18.46 10.54 -2.36
N GLY A 175 18.91 10.30 -3.60
CA GLY A 175 20.14 10.88 -4.12
C GLY A 175 21.43 10.43 -3.39
N LYS A 176 22.46 11.29 -3.34
CA LYS A 176 23.72 10.96 -2.66
C LYS A 176 23.55 10.83 -1.14
N PRO A 177 24.24 9.86 -0.50
CA PRO A 177 24.20 9.69 0.95
C PRO A 177 24.67 10.94 1.69
N ARG A 178 23.99 11.27 2.79
CA ARG A 178 24.27 12.49 3.56
C ARG A 178 25.64 12.54 4.21
N GLN A 179 26.22 11.40 4.55
CA GLN A 179 27.57 11.37 5.13
C GLN A 179 28.61 11.86 4.13
N LEU A 180 28.54 11.41 2.89
CA LEU A 180 29.45 11.88 1.82
C LEU A 180 29.32 13.38 1.54
N LEU A 181 28.10 13.93 1.66
CA LEU A 181 27.88 15.38 1.54
C LEU A 181 28.47 16.17 2.69
N LYS A 182 28.47 15.62 3.91
CA LYS A 182 29.07 16.27 5.08
C LYS A 182 30.60 16.24 5.06
N ASP A 183 31.16 15.16 4.55
CA ASP A 183 32.63 15.01 4.44
C ASP A 183 33.16 15.91 3.33
N ALA A 184 32.48 16.01 2.19
CA ALA A 184 32.81 16.92 1.09
C ALA A 184 32.64 18.43 1.41
N LEU A 185 31.96 18.79 2.49
CA LEU A 185 31.85 20.19 2.95
C LEU A 185 32.85 20.55 4.04
N LYS A 186 33.66 19.59 4.50
CA LYS A 186 34.71 19.80 5.52
C LYS A 186 36.10 19.96 4.90
N ASP A 187 36.27 19.54 3.65
CA ASP A 187 37.45 19.73 2.81
C ASP A 187 37.31 21.04 1.99
#